data_daf39b4ff575404baada24b27153343c
#
_entry.id   daf39b4ff575404baada24b27153343c
#
_cell.length_a   1.000
_cell.length_b   1.000
_cell.length_c   1.000
_cell.angle_alpha   90.00
_cell.angle_beta   90.00
_cell.angle_gamma   90.00
#
_symmetry.space_group_name_H-M   'P 1'
#
loop_
_entity.id
_entity.type
_entity.pdbx_description
1 polymer ?
#
loop_
_entity_poly.entity_id
_entity_poly.type
_entity_poly.pdbx_seq_one_letter_code
_entity_poly.pdbx_strand_id
1 'polypeptide(L)'
;MYAGTPIKSKAGEWELLFLDIQKRLPDFILDVSFTVQKEIAVLFGPSGSGKTTILNSIAGLVHPDTGVIQLNENVFYREGQKPLPVQKRSIGYLFQDYALFPHMTVEQNVRYGLKKGHELNLAPLLSSVGIDHLMQKYPHQLSGGQKQRVALVRALATEPDILLLDEPLSALDADTRKQCQDELLRLHAMWNIPFLLVTHDREEAEKLADVIFLIDNGTIKERKNEKSHSATSISR
;
A
#
# COMPACT_ATOMS: atom_id res chain seq x y z
N MET A 1 -5.54 14.31 26.46
CA MET A 1 -6.54 13.25 26.63
C MET A 1 -7.17 13.04 25.24
N TYR A 2 -6.51 12.22 24.39
CA TYR A 2 -6.97 11.90 23.04
C TYR A 2 -7.85 10.65 23.13
N ALA A 3 -9.16 10.84 23.10
CA ALA A 3 -10.14 9.77 23.00
C ALA A 3 -10.46 9.55 21.50
N GLY A 4 -9.54 8.96 20.77
CA GLY A 4 -9.84 8.46 19.42
C GLY A 4 -10.76 7.25 19.55
N THR A 5 -12.06 7.49 19.60
CA THR A 5 -13.07 6.44 19.46
C THR A 5 -13.06 5.95 18.01
N PRO A 6 -13.06 4.64 17.72
CA PRO A 6 -13.17 4.14 16.36
C PRO A 6 -14.44 4.71 15.73
N ILE A 7 -14.26 5.42 14.62
CA ILE A 7 -15.37 6.11 13.94
C ILE A 7 -16.08 5.06 13.09
N LYS A 8 -17.31 4.68 13.52
CA LYS A 8 -18.26 4.04 12.59
C LYS A 8 -18.69 5.10 11.59
N SER A 9 -18.63 4.80 10.29
CA SER A 9 -19.25 5.66 9.29
C SER A 9 -20.74 5.89 9.64
N LYS A 10 -21.34 6.97 9.13
CA LYS A 10 -22.78 7.24 9.30
C LYS A 10 -23.68 6.09 8.78
N ALA A 11 -23.11 5.18 7.98
CA ALA A 11 -23.79 3.99 7.43
C ALA A 11 -23.56 2.71 8.26
N GLY A 12 -22.81 2.77 9.38
CA GLY A 12 -22.53 1.57 10.21
C GLY A 12 -21.40 0.67 9.67
N GLU A 13 -20.77 1.03 8.57
CA GLU A 13 -19.58 0.36 8.03
C GLU A 13 -18.32 0.93 8.66
N TRP A 14 -17.33 0.08 8.96
CA TRP A 14 -16.04 0.51 9.49
C TRP A 14 -15.24 1.22 8.38
N GLU A 15 -14.64 2.37 8.72
CA GLU A 15 -13.58 2.93 7.88
C GLU A 15 -12.44 1.91 7.81
N LEU A 16 -12.03 1.54 6.57
CA LEU A 16 -11.12 0.42 6.40
C LEU A 16 -9.78 0.67 7.09
N LEU A 17 -9.10 1.78 6.77
CA LEU A 17 -7.91 2.23 7.49
C LEU A 17 -8.21 3.56 8.19
N PHE A 18 -8.00 3.59 9.50
CA PHE A 18 -7.95 4.80 10.31
C PHE A 18 -6.53 4.96 10.89
N LEU A 19 -5.96 6.13 10.72
CA LEU A 19 -4.64 6.49 11.23
C LEU A 19 -4.70 7.89 11.82
N ASP A 20 -4.25 8.02 13.08
CA ASP A 20 -4.07 9.27 13.82
C ASP A 20 -2.84 9.09 14.71
N ILE A 21 -1.68 9.59 14.28
CA ILE A 21 -0.40 9.30 14.92
C ILE A 21 0.51 10.52 14.98
N GLN A 22 1.32 10.54 16.04
CA GLN A 22 2.49 11.40 16.11
C GLN A 22 3.75 10.57 16.29
N LYS A 23 4.82 11.01 15.64
CA LYS A 23 6.17 10.44 15.81
C LYS A 23 7.23 11.50 15.65
N ARG A 24 8.13 11.57 16.64
CA ARG A 24 9.32 12.42 16.54
C ARG A 24 10.32 11.80 15.56
N LEU A 25 10.68 12.57 14.55
CA LEU A 25 11.77 12.30 13.63
C LEU A 25 12.93 13.26 13.93
N PRO A 26 14.13 13.03 13.38
CA PRO A 26 15.27 13.89 13.68
C PRO A 26 15.04 15.38 13.43
N ASP A 27 14.36 15.72 12.32
CA ASP A 27 14.22 17.10 11.85
C ASP A 27 12.83 17.71 12.10
N PHE A 28 11.80 16.88 12.32
CA PHE A 28 10.43 17.35 12.54
C PHE A 28 9.58 16.31 13.31
N ILE A 29 8.37 16.71 13.66
CA ILE A 29 7.36 15.80 14.21
C ILE A 29 6.43 15.41 13.08
N LEU A 30 6.33 14.11 12.79
CA LEU A 30 5.27 13.55 11.97
C LEU A 30 3.97 13.61 12.78
N ASP A 31 2.99 14.33 12.27
CA ASP A 31 1.65 14.52 12.89
C ASP A 31 0.60 14.42 11.79
N VAL A 32 -0.03 13.26 11.67
CA VAL A 32 -0.93 12.95 10.56
C VAL A 32 -2.16 12.20 11.04
N SER A 33 -3.31 12.61 10.49
CA SER A 33 -4.60 11.96 10.74
C SER A 33 -5.38 11.85 9.43
N PHE A 34 -5.74 10.63 9.03
CA PHE A 34 -6.54 10.37 7.83
C PHE A 34 -7.23 8.99 7.87
N THR A 35 -8.16 8.81 6.93
CA THR A 35 -8.85 7.54 6.68
C THR A 35 -8.73 7.17 5.21
N VAL A 36 -8.69 5.86 4.93
CA VAL A 36 -8.72 5.31 3.57
C VAL A 36 -9.81 4.25 3.49
N GLN A 37 -10.61 4.32 2.44
CA GLN A 37 -11.65 3.35 2.10
C GLN A 37 -11.10 2.33 1.09
N LYS A 38 -11.98 1.61 0.38
CA LYS A 38 -11.61 0.73 -0.75
C LYS A 38 -11.25 1.58 -1.98
N GLU A 39 -10.16 2.32 -1.87
CA GLU A 39 -9.72 3.32 -2.83
C GLU A 39 -8.20 3.27 -2.97
N ILE A 40 -7.67 3.85 -4.02
CA ILE A 40 -6.23 4.12 -4.14
C ILE A 40 -5.97 5.49 -3.51
N ALA A 41 -5.38 5.46 -2.31
CA ALA A 41 -4.92 6.66 -1.63
C ALA A 41 -3.44 6.89 -1.89
N VAL A 42 -3.06 8.10 -2.25
CA VAL A 42 -1.67 8.46 -2.53
C VAL A 42 -1.16 9.44 -1.49
N LEU A 43 -0.05 9.10 -0.85
CA LEU A 43 0.75 10.03 -0.06
C LEU A 43 1.77 10.70 -1.00
N PHE A 44 1.52 11.94 -1.36
CA PHE A 44 2.35 12.72 -2.28
C PHE A 44 3.14 13.79 -1.53
N GLY A 45 4.38 14.06 -1.94
CA GLY A 45 5.19 15.13 -1.36
C GLY A 45 6.69 14.90 -1.56
N PRO A 46 7.53 15.87 -1.14
CA PRO A 46 8.98 15.80 -1.32
C PRO A 46 9.61 14.61 -0.58
N SER A 47 10.79 14.19 -1.03
CA SER A 47 11.58 13.18 -0.31
C SER A 47 11.89 13.66 1.10
N GLY A 48 11.85 12.73 2.06
CA GLY A 48 12.10 13.08 3.48
C GLY A 48 10.87 13.65 4.22
N SER A 49 9.71 13.86 3.60
CA SER A 49 8.52 14.45 4.28
C SER A 49 7.81 13.50 5.27
N GLY A 50 8.26 12.24 5.41
CA GLY A 50 7.71 11.28 6.37
C GLY A 50 6.80 10.20 5.76
N LYS A 51 6.58 10.17 4.44
CA LYS A 51 5.66 9.23 3.75
C LYS A 51 5.98 7.76 4.01
N THR A 52 7.23 7.33 3.81
CA THR A 52 7.69 5.97 4.12
C THR A 52 7.55 5.65 5.61
N THR A 53 7.73 6.64 6.51
CA THR A 53 7.51 6.45 7.94
C THR A 53 6.05 6.14 8.24
N ILE A 54 5.09 6.76 7.54
CA ILE A 54 3.66 6.44 7.64
C ILE A 54 3.43 4.98 7.24
N LEU A 55 3.91 4.55 6.06
CA LEU A 55 3.77 3.16 5.61
C LEU A 55 4.39 2.17 6.62
N ASN A 56 5.60 2.45 7.09
CA ASN A 56 6.31 1.63 8.07
C ASN A 56 5.57 1.56 9.41
N SER A 57 4.89 2.63 9.82
CA SER A 57 4.08 2.64 11.03
C SER A 57 2.85 1.73 10.90
N ILE A 58 2.15 1.79 9.75
CA ILE A 58 1.03 0.89 9.43
C ILE A 58 1.52 -0.56 9.39
N ALA A 59 2.65 -0.82 8.74
CA ALA A 59 3.24 -2.16 8.66
C ALA A 59 3.74 -2.69 10.02
N GLY A 60 4.00 -1.81 11.00
CA GLY A 60 4.56 -2.18 12.32
C GLY A 60 6.07 -2.35 12.33
N LEU A 61 6.75 -1.84 11.31
CA LEU A 61 8.21 -1.79 11.21
C LEU A 61 8.77 -0.62 12.04
N VAL A 62 7.96 0.41 12.22
CA VAL A 62 8.23 1.57 13.08
C VAL A 62 7.03 1.74 14.00
N HIS A 63 7.25 2.16 15.26
CA HIS A 63 6.16 2.47 16.18
C HIS A 63 5.99 3.99 16.31
N PRO A 64 4.75 4.51 16.20
CA PRO A 64 4.42 5.87 16.58
C PRO A 64 4.77 6.13 18.06
N ASP A 65 4.92 7.40 18.44
CA ASP A 65 5.11 7.77 19.84
C ASP A 65 3.75 7.88 20.55
N THR A 66 2.73 8.41 19.85
CA THR A 66 1.36 8.54 20.33
C THR A 66 0.34 8.21 19.25
N GLY A 67 -0.92 8.01 19.64
CA GLY A 67 -2.04 7.88 18.69
C GLY A 67 -2.54 6.47 18.49
N VAL A 68 -3.16 6.23 17.32
CA VAL A 68 -3.82 4.96 16.97
C VAL A 68 -3.66 4.65 15.47
N ILE A 69 -3.51 3.37 15.16
CA ILE A 69 -3.61 2.80 13.80
C ILE A 69 -4.57 1.63 13.89
N GLN A 70 -5.62 1.66 13.07
CA GLN A 70 -6.64 0.62 13.02
C GLN A 70 -6.98 0.29 11.57
N LEU A 71 -7.07 -0.99 11.26
CA LEU A 71 -7.56 -1.50 9.98
C LEU A 71 -8.77 -2.41 10.26
N ASN A 72 -9.93 -2.05 9.73
CA ASN A 72 -11.20 -2.70 10.07
C ASN A 72 -11.40 -2.77 11.61
N GLU A 73 -11.66 -3.94 12.15
CA GLU A 73 -11.79 -4.18 13.59
C GLU A 73 -10.45 -4.36 14.31
N ASN A 74 -9.33 -4.45 13.57
CA ASN A 74 -8.02 -4.76 14.13
C ASN A 74 -7.25 -3.50 14.49
N VAL A 75 -7.00 -3.29 15.77
CA VAL A 75 -6.11 -2.22 16.26
C VAL A 75 -4.66 -2.69 16.10
N PHE A 76 -3.91 -2.05 15.20
CA PHE A 76 -2.50 -2.36 14.93
C PHE A 76 -1.57 -1.71 15.96
N TYR A 77 -1.91 -0.49 16.32
CA TYR A 77 -1.21 0.30 17.33
C TYR A 77 -2.21 1.17 18.10
N ARG A 78 -2.02 1.27 19.40
CA ARG A 78 -2.67 2.26 20.26
C ARG A 78 -1.72 2.62 21.39
N GLU A 79 -1.57 3.90 21.63
CA GLU A 79 -0.76 4.40 22.76
C GLU A 79 -1.13 3.70 24.08
N GLY A 80 -0.10 3.32 24.85
CA GLY A 80 -0.29 2.62 26.12
C GLY A 80 -0.65 1.14 26.01
N GLN A 81 -0.77 0.60 24.81
CA GLN A 81 -1.06 -0.83 24.56
C GLN A 81 0.09 -1.51 23.80
N LYS A 82 0.20 -2.84 23.97
CA LYS A 82 1.16 -3.64 23.20
C LYS A 82 0.74 -3.66 21.72
N PRO A 83 1.60 -3.22 20.80
CA PRO A 83 1.29 -3.23 19.37
C PRO A 83 1.01 -4.63 18.82
N LEU A 84 0.10 -4.73 17.85
CA LEU A 84 -0.13 -5.97 17.12
C LEU A 84 1.15 -6.35 16.35
N PRO A 85 1.72 -7.57 16.54
CA PRO A 85 2.90 -8.02 15.81
C PRO A 85 2.70 -7.98 14.30
N VAL A 86 3.76 -7.66 13.54
CA VAL A 86 3.74 -7.56 12.06
C VAL A 86 3.10 -8.79 11.41
N GLN A 87 3.45 -10.00 11.90
CA GLN A 87 2.97 -11.28 11.35
C GLN A 87 1.46 -11.50 11.53
N LYS A 88 0.81 -10.70 12.38
CA LYS A 88 -0.65 -10.75 12.62
C LYS A 88 -1.39 -9.64 11.88
N ARG A 89 -0.68 -8.71 11.23
CA ARG A 89 -1.29 -7.67 10.40
C ARG A 89 -1.52 -8.25 9.01
N SER A 90 -2.73 -8.15 8.52
CA SER A 90 -3.09 -8.62 7.17
C SER A 90 -2.70 -7.55 6.14
N ILE A 91 -1.39 -7.38 5.90
CA ILE A 91 -0.82 -6.34 5.05
C ILE A 91 0.03 -6.96 3.94
N GLY A 92 -0.21 -6.54 2.70
CA GLY A 92 0.74 -6.68 1.61
C GLY A 92 1.65 -5.44 1.56
N TYR A 93 2.97 -5.64 1.43
CA TYR A 93 3.91 -4.53 1.34
C TYR A 93 4.87 -4.71 0.15
N LEU A 94 4.86 -3.75 -0.75
CA LEU A 94 5.83 -3.61 -1.83
C LEU A 94 6.82 -2.51 -1.47
N PHE A 95 8.07 -2.91 -1.18
CA PHE A 95 9.17 -2.01 -0.86
C PHE A 95 9.75 -1.37 -2.12
N GLN A 96 10.40 -0.23 -1.97
CA GLN A 96 11.01 0.53 -3.07
C GLN A 96 12.06 -0.28 -3.86
N ASP A 97 12.82 -1.15 -3.21
CA ASP A 97 13.81 -2.06 -3.81
C ASP A 97 13.23 -3.43 -4.17
N TYR A 98 11.89 -3.56 -4.10
CA TYR A 98 11.13 -4.81 -4.28
C TYR A 98 11.41 -5.90 -3.24
N ALA A 99 12.50 -5.85 -2.51
CA ALA A 99 12.93 -6.78 -1.47
C ALA A 99 12.74 -8.27 -1.85
N LEU A 100 13.05 -8.64 -3.11
CA LEU A 100 13.01 -10.03 -3.56
C LEU A 100 14.18 -10.80 -2.95
N PHE A 101 13.90 -12.03 -2.50
CA PHE A 101 14.95 -12.92 -1.99
C PHE A 101 15.84 -13.39 -3.13
N PRO A 102 17.13 -12.97 -3.19
CA PRO A 102 17.97 -13.19 -4.37
C PRO A 102 18.33 -14.67 -4.62
N HIS A 103 18.27 -15.49 -3.57
CA HIS A 103 18.56 -16.93 -3.58
C HIS A 103 17.33 -17.80 -3.85
N MET A 104 16.16 -17.19 -4.03
CA MET A 104 14.89 -17.85 -4.32
C MET A 104 14.46 -17.59 -5.76
N THR A 105 13.83 -18.59 -6.39
CA THR A 105 13.17 -18.39 -7.68
C THR A 105 11.94 -17.49 -7.54
N VAL A 106 11.34 -17.06 -8.66
CA VAL A 106 10.07 -16.33 -8.68
C VAL A 106 9.00 -17.13 -7.94
N GLU A 107 8.84 -18.40 -8.22
CA GLU A 107 7.88 -19.26 -7.53
C GLU A 107 8.09 -19.29 -6.03
N GLN A 108 9.33 -19.47 -5.57
CA GLN A 108 9.67 -19.49 -4.15
C GLN A 108 9.42 -18.12 -3.49
N ASN A 109 9.74 -17.01 -4.17
CA ASN A 109 9.44 -15.68 -3.70
C ASN A 109 7.93 -15.44 -3.51
N VAL A 110 7.13 -15.81 -4.51
CA VAL A 110 5.66 -15.64 -4.46
C VAL A 110 5.04 -16.51 -3.37
N ARG A 111 5.50 -17.76 -3.23
CA ARG A 111 4.97 -18.70 -2.23
C ARG A 111 5.46 -18.43 -0.81
N TYR A 112 6.47 -17.58 -0.63
CA TYR A 112 7.12 -17.37 0.68
C TYR A 112 6.14 -16.90 1.77
N GLY A 113 5.20 -16.01 1.41
CA GLY A 113 4.20 -15.47 2.34
C GLY A 113 2.98 -16.35 2.56
N LEU A 114 2.81 -17.43 1.80
CA LEU A 114 1.65 -18.31 1.94
C LEU A 114 1.66 -19.04 3.28
N LYS A 115 0.50 -19.09 3.93
CA LYS A 115 0.33 -19.90 5.15
C LYS A 115 0.50 -21.38 4.82
N LYS A 116 1.20 -22.14 5.69
CA LYS A 116 1.35 -23.59 5.52
C LYS A 116 -0.03 -24.27 5.39
N GLY A 117 -0.19 -25.05 4.34
CA GLY A 117 -1.45 -25.77 4.06
C GLY A 117 -2.50 -24.96 3.32
N HIS A 118 -2.21 -23.70 2.97
CA HIS A 118 -3.07 -22.90 2.12
C HIS A 118 -2.60 -23.05 0.66
N GLU A 119 -3.29 -23.92 -0.08
CA GLU A 119 -3.07 -24.05 -1.53
C GLU A 119 -3.83 -22.94 -2.28
N LEU A 120 -3.28 -21.73 -2.29
CA LEU A 120 -3.79 -20.69 -3.14
C LEU A 120 -3.49 -21.03 -4.60
N ASN A 121 -4.51 -21.07 -5.45
CA ASN A 121 -4.30 -21.15 -6.89
C ASN A 121 -3.73 -19.82 -7.40
N LEU A 122 -2.41 -19.74 -7.49
CA LEU A 122 -1.69 -18.56 -7.95
C LEU A 122 -1.78 -18.34 -9.46
N ALA A 123 -2.22 -19.33 -10.24
CA ALA A 123 -2.23 -19.25 -11.69
C ALA A 123 -3.03 -18.04 -12.23
N PRO A 124 -4.24 -17.72 -11.75
CA PRO A 124 -4.96 -16.53 -12.22
C PRO A 124 -4.21 -15.22 -11.90
N LEU A 125 -3.59 -15.12 -10.72
CA LEU A 125 -2.84 -13.95 -10.31
C LEU A 125 -1.56 -13.78 -11.13
N LEU A 126 -0.81 -14.86 -11.34
CA LEU A 126 0.42 -14.87 -12.17
C LEU A 126 0.11 -14.49 -13.62
N SER A 127 -0.94 -15.07 -14.20
CA SER A 127 -1.38 -14.78 -15.57
C SER A 127 -1.90 -13.35 -15.70
N SER A 128 -2.57 -12.82 -14.68
CA SER A 128 -3.10 -11.44 -14.70
C SER A 128 -2.00 -10.39 -14.85
N VAL A 129 -0.78 -10.68 -14.35
CA VAL A 129 0.40 -9.79 -14.47
C VAL A 129 1.44 -10.32 -15.47
N GLY A 130 1.16 -11.43 -16.17
CA GLY A 130 1.99 -11.97 -17.26
C GLY A 130 3.37 -12.48 -16.85
N ILE A 131 3.51 -13.09 -15.65
CA ILE A 131 4.79 -13.61 -15.13
C ILE A 131 4.83 -15.13 -14.94
N ASP A 132 3.80 -15.85 -15.36
CA ASP A 132 3.70 -17.32 -15.28
C ASP A 132 4.89 -18.03 -15.93
N HIS A 133 5.41 -17.49 -17.04
CA HIS A 133 6.58 -18.02 -17.75
C HIS A 133 7.93 -17.77 -17.03
N LEU A 134 7.93 -16.99 -15.92
CA LEU A 134 9.15 -16.59 -15.20
C LEU A 134 9.39 -17.41 -13.91
N MET A 135 8.53 -18.36 -13.57
CA MET A 135 8.48 -19.03 -12.27
C MET A 135 9.81 -19.66 -11.82
N GLN A 136 10.62 -20.16 -12.76
CA GLN A 136 11.89 -20.82 -12.47
C GLN A 136 13.10 -19.85 -12.53
N LYS A 137 12.88 -18.56 -12.85
CA LYS A 137 13.94 -17.56 -12.89
C LYS A 137 14.26 -17.03 -11.49
N TYR A 138 15.48 -16.55 -11.33
CA TYR A 138 15.93 -15.82 -10.14
C TYR A 138 15.83 -14.32 -10.33
N PRO A 139 15.76 -13.50 -9.25
CA PRO A 139 15.62 -12.04 -9.34
C PRO A 139 16.66 -11.35 -10.20
N HIS A 140 17.91 -11.83 -10.23
CA HIS A 140 18.96 -11.25 -11.05
C HIS A 140 18.76 -11.45 -12.58
N GLN A 141 17.86 -12.36 -12.97
CA GLN A 141 17.52 -12.66 -14.36
C GLN A 141 16.29 -11.86 -14.88
N LEU A 142 15.72 -11.00 -14.01
CA LEU A 142 14.51 -10.27 -14.29
C LEU A 142 14.79 -8.80 -14.60
N SER A 143 14.00 -8.21 -15.52
CA SER A 143 13.95 -6.76 -15.70
C SER A 143 13.34 -6.06 -14.49
N GLY A 144 13.47 -4.73 -14.39
CA GLY A 144 12.87 -3.94 -13.31
C GLY A 144 11.36 -4.14 -13.20
N GLY A 145 10.64 -4.04 -14.33
CA GLY A 145 9.19 -4.28 -14.36
C GLY A 145 8.79 -5.71 -13.99
N GLN A 146 9.59 -6.71 -14.39
CA GLN A 146 9.36 -8.10 -13.98
C GLN A 146 9.57 -8.30 -12.46
N LYS A 147 10.61 -7.70 -11.89
CA LYS A 147 10.85 -7.71 -10.42
C LYS A 147 9.68 -7.10 -9.66
N GLN A 148 9.20 -5.96 -10.14
CA GLN A 148 8.04 -5.28 -9.55
C GLN A 148 6.80 -6.19 -9.56
N ARG A 149 6.46 -6.79 -10.71
CA ARG A 149 5.31 -7.70 -10.84
C ARG A 149 5.43 -8.90 -9.91
N VAL A 150 6.61 -9.48 -9.79
CA VAL A 150 6.87 -10.58 -8.84
C VAL A 150 6.64 -10.13 -7.40
N ALA A 151 7.16 -8.95 -7.01
CA ALA A 151 6.99 -8.42 -5.67
C ALA A 151 5.52 -8.08 -5.36
N LEU A 152 4.79 -7.54 -6.35
CA LEU A 152 3.36 -7.25 -6.25
C LEU A 152 2.53 -8.53 -6.05
N VAL A 153 2.79 -9.57 -6.86
CA VAL A 153 2.15 -10.89 -6.71
C VAL A 153 2.48 -11.50 -5.35
N ARG A 154 3.73 -11.42 -4.89
CA ARG A 154 4.12 -11.90 -3.55
C ARG A 154 3.33 -11.20 -2.44
N ALA A 155 3.14 -9.88 -2.55
CA ALA A 155 2.38 -9.12 -1.57
C ALA A 155 0.89 -9.49 -1.59
N LEU A 156 0.30 -9.66 -2.77
CA LEU A 156 -1.11 -10.04 -2.94
C LEU A 156 -1.38 -11.53 -2.62
N ALA A 157 -0.41 -12.41 -2.80
CA ALA A 157 -0.54 -13.84 -2.50
C ALA A 157 -0.84 -14.13 -1.01
N THR A 158 -0.58 -13.17 -0.12
CA THR A 158 -0.94 -13.29 1.30
C THR A 158 -2.40 -12.98 1.60
N GLU A 159 -3.20 -12.62 0.57
CA GLU A 159 -4.59 -12.17 0.69
C GLU A 159 -4.74 -11.04 1.73
N PRO A 160 -4.07 -9.89 1.51
CA PRO A 160 -4.04 -8.82 2.49
C PRO A 160 -5.35 -8.02 2.53
N ASP A 161 -5.63 -7.39 3.67
CA ASP A 161 -6.74 -6.43 3.83
C ASP A 161 -6.38 -5.03 3.32
N ILE A 162 -5.09 -4.74 3.11
CA ILE A 162 -4.55 -3.49 2.54
C ILE A 162 -3.24 -3.76 1.83
N LEU A 163 -2.98 -3.04 0.73
CA LEU A 163 -1.70 -3.06 0.02
C LEU A 163 -0.96 -1.73 0.21
N LEU A 164 0.26 -1.80 0.73
CA LEU A 164 1.16 -0.67 0.91
C LEU A 164 2.23 -0.68 -0.19
N LEU A 165 2.41 0.45 -0.89
CA LEU A 165 3.29 0.58 -2.05
C LEU A 165 4.24 1.76 -1.83
N ASP A 166 5.52 1.49 -1.59
CA ASP A 166 6.54 2.53 -1.35
C ASP A 166 7.32 2.80 -2.63
N GLU A 167 7.03 3.92 -3.30
CA GLU A 167 7.62 4.35 -4.58
C GLU A 167 7.69 3.22 -5.62
N PRO A 168 6.57 2.53 -5.92
CA PRO A 168 6.58 1.28 -6.67
C PRO A 168 7.12 1.41 -8.08
N LEU A 169 7.05 2.59 -8.70
CA LEU A 169 7.37 2.80 -10.11
C LEU A 169 8.63 3.64 -10.33
N SER A 170 9.34 4.03 -9.26
CA SER A 170 10.46 4.99 -9.32
C SER A 170 11.66 4.49 -10.14
N ALA A 171 11.89 3.17 -10.20
CA ALA A 171 13.02 2.56 -10.89
C ALA A 171 12.72 2.14 -12.33
N LEU A 172 11.54 2.49 -12.89
CA LEU A 172 11.10 2.04 -14.21
C LEU A 172 11.28 3.13 -15.28
N ASP A 173 11.56 2.69 -16.50
CA ASP A 173 11.47 3.54 -17.70
C ASP A 173 10.01 3.95 -17.99
N ALA A 174 9.81 4.96 -18.82
CA ALA A 174 8.49 5.56 -19.06
C ALA A 174 7.45 4.57 -19.60
N ASP A 175 7.83 3.71 -20.55
CA ASP A 175 6.89 2.76 -21.16
C ASP A 175 6.49 1.65 -20.18
N THR A 176 7.46 1.09 -19.47
CA THR A 176 7.23 0.08 -18.43
C THR A 176 6.40 0.67 -17.28
N ARG A 177 6.68 1.91 -16.87
CA ARG A 177 5.92 2.63 -15.83
C ARG A 177 4.45 2.74 -16.21
N LYS A 178 4.13 3.17 -17.44
CA LYS A 178 2.75 3.28 -17.91
C LYS A 178 2.00 1.95 -17.87
N GLN A 179 2.65 0.88 -18.32
CA GLN A 179 2.06 -0.47 -18.26
C GLN A 179 1.79 -0.91 -16.81
N CYS A 180 2.74 -0.66 -15.91
CA CYS A 180 2.58 -1.01 -14.49
C CYS A 180 1.50 -0.17 -13.78
N GLN A 181 1.32 1.09 -14.18
CA GLN A 181 0.21 1.92 -13.68
C GLN A 181 -1.16 1.32 -14.07
N ASP A 182 -1.34 0.96 -15.34
CA ASP A 182 -2.58 0.35 -15.82
C ASP A 182 -2.84 -0.99 -15.15
N GLU A 183 -1.78 -1.74 -14.85
CA GLU A 183 -1.84 -2.99 -14.11
C GLU A 183 -2.25 -2.81 -12.64
N LEU A 184 -1.70 -1.79 -11.95
CA LEU A 184 -2.11 -1.45 -10.58
C LEU A 184 -3.59 -1.09 -10.50
N LEU A 185 -4.11 -0.28 -11.44
CA LEU A 185 -5.53 0.06 -11.52
C LEU A 185 -6.40 -1.18 -11.70
N ARG A 186 -6.00 -2.09 -12.60
CA ARG A 186 -6.71 -3.36 -12.85
C ARG A 186 -6.71 -4.27 -11.61
N LEU A 187 -5.56 -4.40 -10.95
CA LEU A 187 -5.44 -5.20 -9.73
C LEU A 187 -6.27 -4.62 -8.59
N HIS A 188 -6.28 -3.29 -8.41
CA HIS A 188 -7.13 -2.64 -7.41
C HIS A 188 -8.61 -2.94 -7.66
N ALA A 189 -9.08 -2.82 -8.91
CA ALA A 189 -10.46 -3.15 -9.27
C ALA A 189 -10.81 -4.64 -9.02
N MET A 190 -9.85 -5.54 -9.21
CA MET A 190 -10.03 -6.99 -9.00
C MET A 190 -10.06 -7.35 -7.50
N TRP A 191 -9.16 -6.78 -6.70
CA TRP A 191 -9.01 -7.12 -5.28
C TRP A 191 -9.97 -6.36 -4.37
N ASN A 192 -10.39 -5.16 -4.77
CA ASN A 192 -11.34 -4.30 -4.03
C ASN A 192 -10.95 -4.09 -2.54
N ILE A 193 -9.65 -3.89 -2.30
CA ILE A 193 -9.06 -3.53 -1.01
C ILE A 193 -8.39 -2.16 -1.11
N PRO A 194 -8.14 -1.45 0.00
CA PRO A 194 -7.38 -0.20 -0.03
C PRO A 194 -5.96 -0.42 -0.56
N PHE A 195 -5.51 0.47 -1.46
CA PHE A 195 -4.10 0.63 -1.81
C PHE A 195 -3.63 1.96 -1.25
N LEU A 196 -2.54 1.94 -0.48
CA LEU A 196 -1.88 3.15 0.00
C LEU A 196 -0.51 3.26 -0.66
N LEU A 197 -0.37 4.22 -1.55
CA LEU A 197 0.80 4.41 -2.40
C LEU A 197 1.57 5.66 -1.99
N VAL A 198 2.89 5.56 -1.92
CA VAL A 198 3.81 6.69 -1.76
C VAL A 198 4.45 7.00 -3.09
N THR A 199 4.43 8.26 -3.50
CA THR A 199 5.18 8.75 -4.64
C THR A 199 5.56 10.23 -4.49
N HIS A 200 6.57 10.66 -5.22
CA HIS A 200 6.93 12.06 -5.42
C HIS A 200 6.67 12.50 -6.88
N ASP A 201 6.17 11.60 -7.73
CA ASP A 201 5.79 11.87 -9.11
C ASP A 201 4.31 12.30 -9.18
N ARG A 202 4.09 13.51 -9.66
CA ARG A 202 2.76 14.11 -9.72
C ARG A 202 1.85 13.44 -10.75
N GLU A 203 2.39 13.08 -11.91
CA GLU A 203 1.63 12.43 -12.99
C GLU A 203 1.17 11.03 -12.52
N GLU A 204 2.04 10.33 -11.80
CA GLU A 204 1.70 9.04 -11.17
C GLU A 204 0.57 9.21 -10.15
N ALA A 205 0.68 10.20 -9.26
CA ALA A 205 -0.35 10.46 -8.26
C ALA A 205 -1.71 10.80 -8.90
N GLU A 206 -1.74 11.72 -9.87
CA GLU A 206 -2.96 12.14 -10.56
C GLU A 206 -3.60 10.99 -11.38
N LYS A 207 -2.78 10.10 -11.97
CA LYS A 207 -3.29 8.96 -12.75
C LYS A 207 -3.88 7.86 -11.87
N LEU A 208 -3.22 7.54 -10.76
CA LEU A 208 -3.58 6.37 -9.95
C LEU A 208 -4.61 6.69 -8.86
N ALA A 209 -4.55 7.88 -8.26
CA ALA A 209 -5.30 8.18 -7.05
C ALA A 209 -6.80 8.31 -7.24
N ASP A 210 -7.55 7.84 -6.25
CA ASP A 210 -8.90 8.30 -5.96
C ASP A 210 -8.83 9.48 -4.97
N VAL A 211 -7.85 9.43 -4.03
CA VAL A 211 -7.58 10.51 -3.08
C VAL A 211 -6.06 10.75 -2.95
N ILE A 212 -5.66 12.02 -2.92
CA ILE A 212 -4.26 12.44 -2.70
C ILE A 212 -4.16 13.19 -1.39
N PHE A 213 -3.24 12.77 -0.53
CA PHE A 213 -2.80 13.48 0.67
C PHE A 213 -1.45 14.13 0.41
N LEU A 214 -1.41 15.44 0.36
CA LEU A 214 -0.16 16.20 0.24
C LEU A 214 0.54 16.24 1.58
N ILE A 215 1.71 15.58 1.68
CA ILE A 215 2.53 15.52 2.89
C ILE A 215 3.72 16.46 2.75
N ASP A 216 3.86 17.37 3.70
CA ASP A 216 5.00 18.27 3.79
C ASP A 216 5.43 18.45 5.26
N ASN A 217 6.72 18.30 5.52
CA ASN A 217 7.31 18.41 6.87
C ASN A 217 6.47 17.68 7.94
N GLY A 218 6.10 16.43 7.66
CA GLY A 218 5.41 15.55 8.61
C GLY A 218 3.93 15.86 8.84
N THR A 219 3.33 16.76 8.06
CA THR A 219 1.90 17.11 8.21
C THR A 219 1.14 16.99 6.88
N ILE A 220 -0.16 16.71 6.94
CA ILE A 220 -1.03 16.75 5.77
C ILE A 220 -1.40 18.22 5.50
N LYS A 221 -1.01 18.75 4.36
CA LYS A 221 -1.32 20.13 3.92
C LYS A 221 -2.62 20.21 3.14
N GLU A 222 -2.93 19.19 2.36
CA GLU A 222 -4.08 19.16 1.49
C GLU A 222 -4.58 17.73 1.30
N ARG A 223 -5.90 17.56 1.14
CA ARG A 223 -6.56 16.35 0.69
C ARG A 223 -7.34 16.66 -0.59
N LYS A 224 -7.03 15.97 -1.69
CA LYS A 224 -7.73 16.11 -2.98
C LYS A 224 -8.43 14.80 -3.32
N ASN A 225 -9.69 14.91 -3.78
CA ASN A 225 -10.42 13.78 -4.36
C ASN A 225 -10.36 13.93 -5.89
N GLU A 226 -9.71 12.98 -6.59
CA GLU A 226 -9.45 13.09 -8.03
C GLU A 226 -10.58 12.50 -8.90
N LYS A 227 -11.34 11.50 -8.44
CA LYS A 227 -12.34 10.79 -9.26
C LYS A 227 -13.80 11.22 -9.06
N SER A 228 -14.09 12.41 -8.58
CA SER A 228 -15.48 12.89 -8.44
C SER A 228 -16.16 13.34 -9.76
N HIS A 229 -15.58 13.10 -10.94
CA HIS A 229 -16.06 13.68 -12.21
C HIS A 229 -16.53 12.70 -13.28
N SER A 230 -16.82 11.43 -12.99
CA SER A 230 -17.29 10.49 -14.02
C SER A 230 -18.61 9.77 -13.74
N ALA A 231 -19.46 10.33 -12.91
CA ALA A 231 -20.83 9.80 -12.70
C ALA A 231 -21.91 10.79 -13.20
N THR A 232 -21.77 11.31 -14.42
CA THR A 232 -22.92 12.01 -15.08
C THR A 232 -22.74 11.92 -16.59
N SER A 233 -23.40 11.00 -17.20
CA SER A 233 -24.03 11.00 -18.52
C SER A 233 -23.99 9.62 -19.21
N ILE A 234 -24.83 8.70 -18.75
CA ILE A 234 -25.49 7.76 -19.66
C ILE A 234 -26.97 7.77 -19.28
N SER A 235 -27.67 8.75 -19.80
CA SER A 235 -29.12 8.71 -19.96
C SER A 235 -29.41 9.18 -21.38
N ARG A 236 -29.61 8.22 -22.29
CA ARG A 236 -30.67 8.15 -23.29
C ARG A 236 -30.34 7.07 -24.33
#